data_2523bd162a83c6ed47730105a85f076c
#
_entry.id   2523bd162a83c6ed47730105a85f076c
#
_cell.length_a   1.000
_cell.length_b   1.000
_cell.length_c   1.000
_cell.angle_alpha   90.00
_cell.angle_beta   90.00
_cell.angle_gamma   90.00
#
_symmetry.space_group_name_H-M   'P 1'
#
loop_
_entity.id
_entity.type
_entity.pdbx_description
1 polymer ?
#
loop_
_entity_poly.entity_id
_entity_poly.type
_entity_poly.pdbx_seq_one_letter_code
_entity_poly.pdbx_strand_id
1 'polypeptide(L)'
;MLEHTLEEYSTLGKENILLYPVGKKVEEAVRKLGYTPQGSYQDMADKPSYTEAYQLAEQLMALYAGKTVDRVVLIYHHFKSMGSQVLTKENYLPLDLEQMAMQVAMHPDKKEMASYNNDYIVEPSVGELIAELLPKVLCQKVFTVLQDSNASEHAARMLAMQAATCLLYTSPS
;
A
#
# COMPACT_ATOMS: atom_id res chain seq x y z
N MET A 1 1.23 -16.59 1.34
CA MET A 1 1.05 -15.22 1.77
C MET A 1 -0.33 -14.66 1.40
N LEU A 2 -0.66 -14.52 0.11
CA LEU A 2 -2.02 -14.15 -0.33
C LEU A 2 -3.08 -15.10 0.26
N GLU A 3 -2.82 -16.40 0.24
CA GLU A 3 -3.70 -17.41 0.81
C GLU A 3 -4.02 -17.14 2.28
N HIS A 4 -2.99 -16.92 3.10
CA HIS A 4 -3.17 -16.65 4.53
C HIS A 4 -3.97 -15.37 4.82
N THR A 5 -3.77 -14.34 4.00
CA THR A 5 -4.52 -13.09 4.17
C THR A 5 -5.97 -13.24 3.70
N LEU A 6 -6.20 -14.04 2.65
CA LEU A 6 -7.54 -14.34 2.16
C LEU A 6 -8.30 -15.31 3.07
N GLU A 7 -7.60 -16.18 3.79
CA GLU A 7 -8.19 -17.08 4.79
C GLU A 7 -8.85 -16.27 5.93
N GLU A 8 -8.24 -15.17 6.37
CA GLU A 8 -8.84 -14.29 7.38
C GLU A 8 -10.19 -13.71 6.94
N TYR A 9 -10.35 -13.47 5.63
CA TYR A 9 -11.58 -12.93 5.06
C TYR A 9 -12.49 -14.00 4.45
N SER A 10 -12.11 -15.28 4.51
CA SER A 10 -12.88 -16.40 3.93
C SER A 10 -14.29 -16.50 4.52
N THR A 11 -14.45 -16.08 5.79
CA THR A 11 -15.74 -16.03 6.48
C THR A 11 -16.76 -15.07 5.84
N LEU A 12 -16.29 -14.06 5.10
CA LEU A 12 -17.16 -13.07 4.44
C LEU A 12 -17.77 -13.60 3.13
N GLY A 13 -17.27 -14.74 2.62
CA GLY A 13 -17.66 -15.27 1.30
C GLY A 13 -16.90 -14.60 0.15
N LYS A 14 -16.58 -15.40 -0.87
CA LYS A 14 -15.77 -14.93 -2.02
C LYS A 14 -16.45 -13.82 -2.83
N GLU A 15 -17.77 -13.77 -2.82
CA GLU A 15 -18.56 -12.78 -3.57
C GLU A 15 -18.50 -11.38 -2.96
N ASN A 16 -18.18 -11.30 -1.67
CA ASN A 16 -18.09 -10.03 -0.94
C ASN A 16 -16.66 -9.44 -0.91
N ILE A 17 -15.73 -10.07 -1.62
CA ILE A 17 -14.33 -9.64 -1.67
C ILE A 17 -13.99 -9.16 -3.06
N LEU A 18 -13.71 -7.87 -3.21
CA LEU A 18 -13.21 -7.28 -4.44
C LEU A 18 -11.68 -7.20 -4.37
N LEU A 19 -10.99 -7.78 -5.35
CA LEU A 19 -9.53 -7.81 -5.40
C LEU A 19 -9.02 -6.96 -6.57
N TYR A 20 -8.13 -6.03 -6.26
CA TYR A 20 -7.41 -5.18 -7.19
C TYR A 20 -5.92 -5.56 -7.21
N PRO A 21 -5.54 -6.62 -7.94
CA PRO A 21 -4.16 -7.08 -7.99
C PRO A 21 -3.31 -6.12 -8.82
N VAL A 22 -2.19 -5.69 -8.24
CA VAL A 22 -1.16 -4.91 -8.95
C VAL A 22 0.00 -5.84 -9.28
N GLY A 23 0.25 -6.04 -10.57
CA GLY A 23 1.29 -6.91 -11.09
C GLY A 23 0.81 -8.29 -11.55
N LYS A 24 1.44 -8.77 -12.61
CA LYS A 24 1.08 -9.99 -13.33
C LYS A 24 1.04 -11.24 -12.44
N LYS A 25 2.07 -11.44 -11.61
CA LYS A 25 2.17 -12.63 -10.74
C LYS A 25 1.08 -12.66 -9.67
N VAL A 26 0.72 -11.50 -9.14
CA VAL A 26 -0.35 -11.37 -8.13
C VAL A 26 -1.71 -11.65 -8.79
N GLU A 27 -1.94 -11.13 -9.99
CA GLU A 27 -3.16 -11.38 -10.76
C GLU A 27 -3.33 -12.88 -11.08
N GLU A 28 -2.27 -13.55 -11.53
CA GLU A 28 -2.29 -15.00 -11.79
C GLU A 28 -2.58 -15.80 -10.51
N ALA A 29 -2.02 -15.40 -9.37
CA ALA A 29 -2.27 -16.04 -8.09
C ALA A 29 -3.72 -15.87 -7.63
N VAL A 30 -4.29 -14.67 -7.77
CA VAL A 30 -5.69 -14.36 -7.48
C VAL A 30 -6.63 -15.23 -8.31
N ARG A 31 -6.36 -15.38 -9.62
CA ARG A 31 -7.14 -16.25 -10.51
C ARG A 31 -7.05 -17.73 -10.14
N LYS A 32 -5.85 -18.22 -9.75
CA LYS A 32 -5.67 -19.61 -9.28
C LYS A 32 -6.45 -19.92 -8.01
N LEU A 33 -6.64 -18.93 -7.13
CA LEU A 33 -7.44 -19.05 -5.92
C LEU A 33 -8.96 -18.96 -6.18
N GLY A 34 -9.35 -18.75 -7.43
CA GLY A 34 -10.76 -18.73 -7.85
C GLY A 34 -11.46 -17.39 -7.58
N TYR A 35 -10.71 -16.30 -7.47
CA TYR A 35 -11.25 -14.95 -7.40
C TYR A 35 -11.19 -14.26 -8.76
N THR A 36 -12.13 -13.34 -8.99
CA THR A 36 -12.16 -12.51 -10.19
C THR A 36 -11.45 -11.19 -9.90
N PRO A 37 -10.30 -10.89 -10.55
CA PRO A 37 -9.62 -9.62 -10.37
C PRO A 37 -10.45 -8.48 -10.95
N GLN A 38 -10.50 -7.37 -10.25
CA GLN A 38 -11.13 -6.14 -10.71
C GLN A 38 -10.06 -5.26 -11.36
N GLY A 39 -10.07 -5.22 -12.70
CA GLY A 39 -9.06 -4.50 -13.48
C GLY A 39 -7.74 -5.26 -13.69
N SER A 40 -6.88 -4.69 -14.52
CA SER A 40 -5.53 -5.20 -14.80
C SER A 40 -4.53 -4.06 -14.66
N TYR A 41 -3.69 -4.15 -13.63
CA TYR A 41 -2.69 -3.14 -13.26
C TYR A 41 -1.27 -3.73 -13.36
N GLN A 42 -1.00 -4.42 -14.48
CA GLN A 42 0.25 -5.17 -14.66
C GLN A 42 1.46 -4.24 -14.77
N ASP A 43 1.35 -3.18 -15.55
CA ASP A 43 2.45 -2.24 -15.83
C ASP A 43 2.79 -1.35 -14.62
N MET A 44 1.79 -1.09 -13.77
CA MET A 44 1.95 -0.27 -12.57
C MET A 44 2.91 -0.88 -11.54
N ALA A 45 3.11 -2.20 -11.55
CA ALA A 45 4.05 -2.86 -10.67
C ALA A 45 5.52 -2.59 -11.05
N ASP A 46 5.81 -2.57 -12.36
CA ASP A 46 7.17 -2.37 -12.88
C ASP A 46 7.56 -0.88 -12.93
N LYS A 47 6.60 -0.03 -13.29
CA LYS A 47 6.80 1.43 -13.41
C LYS A 47 5.66 2.17 -12.72
N PRO A 48 5.75 2.36 -11.39
CA PRO A 48 4.72 3.10 -10.65
C PRO A 48 4.54 4.51 -11.22
N SER A 49 3.35 4.80 -11.76
CA SER A 49 2.96 6.11 -12.25
C SER A 49 2.01 6.77 -11.25
N TYR A 50 2.26 8.05 -10.94
CA TYR A 50 1.35 8.79 -10.06
C TYR A 50 -0.06 8.91 -10.65
N THR A 51 -0.16 9.10 -11.97
CA THR A 51 -1.46 9.24 -12.65
C THR A 51 -2.30 7.97 -12.53
N GLU A 52 -1.69 6.80 -12.71
CA GLU A 52 -2.41 5.52 -12.60
C GLU A 52 -2.75 5.22 -11.14
N ALA A 53 -1.84 5.53 -10.20
CA ALA A 53 -2.09 5.41 -8.77
C ALA A 53 -3.24 6.31 -8.32
N TYR A 54 -3.32 7.52 -8.86
CA TYR A 54 -4.41 8.46 -8.62
C TYR A 54 -5.75 7.90 -9.10
N GLN A 55 -5.81 7.38 -10.33
CA GLN A 55 -7.03 6.77 -10.89
C GLN A 55 -7.50 5.58 -10.05
N LEU A 56 -6.57 4.71 -9.64
CA LEU A 56 -6.91 3.58 -8.75
C LEU A 56 -7.45 4.08 -7.40
N ALA A 57 -6.80 5.08 -6.81
CA ALA A 57 -7.23 5.66 -5.54
C ALA A 57 -8.64 6.28 -5.65
N GLU A 58 -8.92 7.03 -6.72
CA GLU A 58 -10.25 7.59 -6.99
C GLU A 58 -11.33 6.49 -7.11
N GLN A 59 -11.03 5.40 -7.84
CA GLN A 59 -11.94 4.27 -7.93
C GLN A 59 -12.24 3.65 -6.57
N LEU A 60 -11.21 3.43 -5.73
CA LEU A 60 -11.38 2.88 -4.39
C LEU A 60 -12.19 3.81 -3.48
N MET A 61 -11.92 5.11 -3.54
CA MET A 61 -12.69 6.12 -2.80
C MET A 61 -14.16 6.18 -3.27
N ALA A 62 -14.41 6.10 -4.58
CA ALA A 62 -15.76 6.09 -5.13
C ALA A 62 -16.56 4.86 -4.69
N LEU A 63 -15.95 3.68 -4.68
CA LEU A 63 -16.58 2.44 -4.19
C LEU A 63 -16.95 2.55 -2.71
N TYR A 64 -16.07 3.13 -1.91
CA TYR A 64 -16.33 3.35 -0.48
C TYR A 64 -17.43 4.40 -0.24
N ALA A 65 -17.36 5.55 -0.93
CA ALA A 65 -18.35 6.60 -0.84
C ALA A 65 -19.75 6.14 -1.32
N GLY A 66 -19.76 5.30 -2.37
CA GLY A 66 -20.98 4.65 -2.87
C GLY A 66 -21.53 3.52 -2.01
N LYS A 67 -20.89 3.24 -0.85
CA LYS A 67 -21.24 2.13 0.06
C LYS A 67 -21.31 0.76 -0.62
N THR A 68 -20.54 0.59 -1.71
CA THR A 68 -20.38 -0.71 -2.38
C THR A 68 -19.45 -1.60 -1.57
N VAL A 69 -18.49 -1.00 -0.88
CA VAL A 69 -17.56 -1.67 0.03
C VAL A 69 -17.53 -0.96 1.38
N ASP A 70 -17.48 -1.74 2.46
CA ASP A 70 -17.42 -1.23 3.84
C ASP A 70 -15.99 -0.95 4.30
N ARG A 71 -15.02 -1.61 3.68
CA ARG A 71 -13.60 -1.51 4.04
C ARG A 71 -12.71 -1.67 2.83
N VAL A 72 -11.65 -0.90 2.78
CA VAL A 72 -10.55 -1.06 1.82
C VAL A 72 -9.25 -1.31 2.57
N VAL A 73 -8.55 -2.37 2.20
CA VAL A 73 -7.29 -2.80 2.84
C VAL A 73 -6.19 -2.84 1.79
N LEU A 74 -5.07 -2.22 2.08
CA LEU A 74 -3.85 -2.29 1.29
C LEU A 74 -2.94 -3.38 1.84
N ILE A 75 -2.46 -4.26 0.96
CA ILE A 75 -1.54 -5.34 1.29
C ILE A 75 -0.33 -5.20 0.38
N TYR A 76 0.82 -4.96 0.97
CA TYR A 76 2.03 -4.66 0.22
C TYR A 76 3.29 -5.07 0.99
N HIS A 77 4.43 -5.08 0.31
CA HIS A 77 5.73 -5.29 0.94
C HIS A 77 6.35 -3.94 1.30
N HIS A 78 6.47 -3.69 2.60
CA HIS A 78 7.17 -2.53 3.11
C HIS A 78 8.67 -2.75 3.07
N PHE A 79 9.39 -1.84 2.45
CA PHE A 79 10.86 -1.85 2.39
C PHE A 79 11.45 -1.33 3.70
N LYS A 80 11.96 -2.23 4.52
CA LYS A 80 12.65 -1.86 5.76
C LYS A 80 14.16 -1.75 5.56
N SER A 81 14.75 -2.67 4.82
CA SER A 81 16.16 -2.69 4.45
C SER A 81 16.38 -3.62 3.27
N MET A 82 17.59 -3.60 2.67
CA MET A 82 17.88 -4.50 1.55
C MET A 82 17.66 -5.98 1.87
N GLY A 83 17.93 -6.40 3.09
CA GLY A 83 17.76 -7.79 3.54
C GLY A 83 16.42 -8.09 4.22
N SER A 84 15.54 -7.08 4.40
CA SER A 84 14.31 -7.24 5.14
C SER A 84 13.16 -6.48 4.48
N GLN A 85 12.25 -7.25 3.88
CA GLN A 85 10.99 -6.77 3.36
C GLN A 85 9.88 -7.36 4.22
N VAL A 86 8.98 -6.52 4.70
CA VAL A 86 7.90 -6.92 5.60
C VAL A 86 6.57 -6.84 4.88
N LEU A 87 5.82 -7.95 4.86
CA LEU A 87 4.45 -7.93 4.38
C LEU A 87 3.61 -7.09 5.34
N THR A 88 3.06 -5.99 4.85
CA THR A 88 2.27 -5.06 5.63
C THR A 88 0.83 -5.08 5.15
N LYS A 89 -0.08 -5.12 6.10
CA LYS A 89 -1.52 -5.01 5.90
C LYS A 89 -1.99 -3.75 6.62
N GLU A 90 -2.60 -2.84 5.88
CA GLU A 90 -3.02 -1.54 6.40
C GLU A 90 -4.46 -1.23 5.99
N ASN A 91 -5.26 -0.74 6.93
CA ASN A 91 -6.58 -0.22 6.62
C ASN A 91 -6.43 1.10 5.87
N TYR A 92 -6.97 1.16 4.67
CA TYR A 92 -6.98 2.36 3.86
C TYR A 92 -8.25 3.18 4.08
N LEU A 93 -9.39 2.51 4.09
CA LEU A 93 -10.70 3.09 4.39
C LEU A 93 -11.52 2.11 5.26
N PRO A 94 -12.23 2.58 6.29
CA PRO A 94 -12.24 3.95 6.82
C PRO A 94 -10.89 4.37 7.41
N LEU A 95 -10.64 5.68 7.42
CA LEU A 95 -9.45 6.24 8.05
C LEU A 95 -9.57 6.14 9.56
N ASP A 96 -8.61 5.50 10.18
CA ASP A 96 -8.46 5.49 11.64
C ASP A 96 -7.58 6.67 12.05
N LEU A 97 -8.22 7.81 12.34
CA LEU A 97 -7.54 9.04 12.72
C LEU A 97 -6.76 8.90 14.03
N GLU A 98 -7.21 8.01 14.93
CA GLU A 98 -6.51 7.76 16.20
C GLU A 98 -5.19 7.02 15.95
N GLN A 99 -5.19 6.00 15.09
CA GLN A 99 -3.96 5.29 14.72
C GLN A 99 -2.99 6.20 13.97
N MET A 100 -3.50 7.06 13.08
CA MET A 100 -2.68 8.05 12.39
C MET A 100 -2.05 9.05 13.37
N ALA A 101 -2.80 9.54 14.33
CA ALA A 101 -2.30 10.44 15.37
C ALA A 101 -1.22 9.76 16.24
N MET A 102 -1.41 8.49 16.61
CA MET A 102 -0.42 7.71 17.36
C MET A 102 0.86 7.48 16.54
N GLN A 103 0.76 7.15 15.26
CA GLN A 103 1.93 6.98 14.39
C GLN A 103 2.73 8.27 14.26
N VAL A 104 2.03 9.40 14.15
CA VAL A 104 2.66 10.74 14.11
C VAL A 104 3.36 11.05 15.44
N ALA A 105 2.77 10.68 16.57
CA ALA A 105 3.35 10.90 17.90
C ALA A 105 4.55 10.00 18.21
N MET A 106 4.66 8.83 17.58
CA MET A 106 5.75 7.88 17.79
C MET A 106 7.03 8.20 16.97
N HIS A 107 6.98 9.13 16.01
CA HIS A 107 8.17 9.53 15.27
C HIS A 107 9.12 10.35 16.16
N PRO A 108 10.37 9.87 16.40
CA PRO A 108 11.31 10.49 17.34
C PRO A 108 11.69 11.93 16.97
N ASP A 109 11.70 12.27 15.68
CA ASP A 109 12.03 13.61 15.18
C ASP A 109 10.99 14.67 15.50
N LYS A 110 9.81 14.28 16.03
CA LYS A 110 8.71 15.21 16.35
C LYS A 110 8.65 15.63 17.81
N LYS A 111 9.46 15.04 18.71
CA LYS A 111 9.53 15.51 20.10
C LYS A 111 10.04 16.95 20.20
N GLU A 112 10.89 17.38 19.27
CA GLU A 112 11.34 18.78 19.19
C GLU A 112 10.28 19.70 18.57
N MET A 113 9.46 19.20 17.63
CA MET A 113 8.40 20.01 17.01
C MET A 113 7.18 20.23 17.93
N ALA A 114 6.96 19.37 18.92
CA ALA A 114 5.87 19.55 19.91
C ALA A 114 6.07 20.77 20.83
N SER A 115 7.27 21.36 20.83
CA SER A 115 7.61 22.58 21.59
C SER A 115 7.25 23.88 20.87
N TYR A 116 6.93 23.84 19.59
CA TYR A 116 6.51 25.02 18.84
C TYR A 116 4.99 25.15 18.91
N ASN A 117 4.49 26.27 19.44
CA ASN A 117 3.10 26.67 19.28
C ASN A 117 2.84 26.88 17.78
N ASN A 118 2.28 25.85 17.14
CA ASN A 118 1.92 25.91 15.74
C ASN A 118 0.59 26.64 15.57
N ASP A 119 0.57 27.95 15.81
CA ASP A 119 -0.56 28.81 15.46
C ASP A 119 -0.56 29.01 13.94
N TYR A 120 -1.10 27.99 13.24
CA TYR A 120 -1.31 28.12 11.80
C TYR A 120 -2.55 28.96 11.54
N ILE A 121 -2.42 29.98 10.69
CA ILE A 121 -3.56 30.66 10.10
C ILE A 121 -4.11 29.77 9.00
N VAL A 122 -5.33 29.29 9.16
CA VAL A 122 -6.00 28.40 8.21
C VAL A 122 -7.08 29.20 7.48
N GLU A 123 -6.96 29.28 6.17
CA GLU A 123 -7.95 29.91 5.29
C GLU A 123 -8.44 28.91 4.23
N PRO A 124 -9.73 28.88 3.93
CA PRO A 124 -10.84 29.65 4.52
C PRO A 124 -11.34 29.06 5.83
N SER A 125 -11.25 27.72 6.04
CA SER A 125 -11.59 27.05 7.30
C SER A 125 -10.85 25.70 7.39
N VAL A 126 -10.67 25.19 8.62
CA VAL A 126 -10.05 23.88 8.85
C VAL A 126 -10.84 22.75 8.17
N GLY A 127 -12.19 22.84 8.18
CA GLY A 127 -13.03 21.82 7.56
C GLY A 127 -12.88 21.75 6.04
N GLU A 128 -12.85 22.89 5.38
CA GLU A 128 -12.66 22.98 3.93
C GLU A 128 -11.26 22.53 3.51
N LEU A 129 -10.25 22.92 4.28
CA LEU A 129 -8.87 22.48 4.06
C LEU A 129 -8.75 20.96 4.16
N ILE A 130 -9.32 20.34 5.20
CA ILE A 130 -9.32 18.87 5.37
C ILE A 130 -10.06 18.21 4.22
N ALA A 131 -11.22 18.71 3.81
CA ALA A 131 -12.00 18.16 2.72
C ALA A 131 -11.23 18.16 1.38
N GLU A 132 -10.39 19.17 1.15
CA GLU A 132 -9.57 19.24 -0.05
C GLU A 132 -8.28 18.42 0.03
N LEU A 133 -7.64 18.37 1.20
CA LEU A 133 -6.38 17.65 1.39
C LEU A 133 -6.56 16.14 1.51
N LEU A 134 -7.64 15.68 2.14
CA LEU A 134 -7.87 14.28 2.42
C LEU A 134 -7.81 13.39 1.17
N PRO A 135 -8.50 13.69 0.07
CA PRO A 135 -8.40 12.90 -1.16
C PRO A 135 -6.98 12.88 -1.71
N LYS A 136 -6.26 14.01 -1.66
CA LYS A 136 -4.87 14.10 -2.14
C LYS A 136 -3.94 13.21 -1.32
N VAL A 137 -4.09 13.20 0.00
CA VAL A 137 -3.31 12.35 0.91
C VAL A 137 -3.60 10.87 0.65
N LEU A 138 -4.85 10.50 0.42
CA LEU A 138 -5.24 9.15 0.07
C LEU A 138 -4.60 8.69 -1.26
N CYS A 139 -4.66 9.53 -2.29
CA CYS A 139 -3.99 9.23 -3.56
C CYS A 139 -2.47 9.09 -3.40
N GLN A 140 -1.85 9.99 -2.63
CA GLN A 140 -0.43 9.94 -2.31
C GLN A 140 -0.07 8.65 -1.57
N LYS A 141 -0.93 8.17 -0.67
CA LYS A 141 -0.71 6.92 0.06
C LYS A 141 -0.65 5.72 -0.87
N VAL A 142 -1.58 5.59 -1.82
CA VAL A 142 -1.57 4.51 -2.82
C VAL A 142 -0.26 4.55 -3.63
N PHE A 143 0.15 5.72 -4.10
CA PHE A 143 1.39 5.86 -4.84
C PHE A 143 2.62 5.47 -4.01
N THR A 144 2.68 5.89 -2.75
CA THR A 144 3.78 5.53 -1.83
C THR A 144 3.85 4.03 -1.62
N VAL A 145 2.71 3.37 -1.43
CA VAL A 145 2.63 1.90 -1.26
C VAL A 145 3.14 1.16 -2.51
N LEU A 146 2.82 1.66 -3.70
CA LEU A 146 3.33 1.09 -4.95
C LEU A 146 4.84 1.24 -5.08
N GLN A 147 5.38 2.41 -4.75
CA GLN A 147 6.83 2.64 -4.74
C GLN A 147 7.55 1.75 -3.73
N ASP A 148 7.00 1.60 -2.54
CA ASP A 148 7.55 0.79 -1.46
C ASP A 148 7.60 -0.70 -1.85
N SER A 149 6.51 -1.21 -2.45
CA SER A 149 6.44 -2.57 -2.97
C SER A 149 7.44 -2.80 -4.12
N ASN A 150 7.58 -1.84 -5.04
CA ASN A 150 8.54 -1.91 -6.15
C ASN A 150 9.98 -1.90 -5.62
N ALA A 151 10.31 -1.03 -4.67
CA ALA A 151 11.63 -0.99 -4.03
C ALA A 151 11.95 -2.31 -3.32
N SER A 152 10.96 -2.90 -2.64
CA SER A 152 11.07 -4.20 -1.97
C SER A 152 11.38 -5.33 -2.96
N GLU A 153 10.72 -5.34 -4.11
CA GLU A 153 10.96 -6.34 -5.16
C GLU A 153 12.37 -6.20 -5.75
N HIS A 154 12.79 -4.98 -6.07
CA HIS A 154 14.14 -4.71 -6.58
C HIS A 154 15.23 -5.13 -5.59
N ALA A 155 15.06 -4.85 -4.31
CA ALA A 155 16.00 -5.27 -3.26
C ALA A 155 16.09 -6.79 -3.15
N ALA A 156 14.96 -7.49 -3.14
CA ALA A 156 14.94 -8.95 -3.11
C ALA A 156 15.62 -9.57 -4.34
N ARG A 157 15.37 -9.02 -5.53
CA ARG A 157 15.99 -9.45 -6.78
C ARG A 157 17.50 -9.24 -6.75
N MET A 158 17.96 -8.09 -6.26
CA MET A 158 19.39 -7.78 -6.16
C MET A 158 20.11 -8.73 -5.20
N LEU A 159 19.52 -9.02 -4.03
CA LEU A 159 20.07 -10.02 -3.09
C LEU A 159 20.15 -11.42 -3.70
N ALA A 160 19.12 -11.85 -4.42
CA ALA A 160 19.14 -13.13 -5.10
C ALA A 160 20.25 -13.22 -6.16
N MET A 161 20.47 -12.15 -6.93
CA MET A 161 21.56 -12.08 -7.90
C MET A 161 22.94 -12.09 -7.22
N GLN A 162 23.11 -11.36 -6.12
CA GLN A 162 24.36 -11.36 -5.35
C GLN A 162 24.67 -12.75 -4.79
N ALA A 163 23.66 -13.43 -4.21
CA ALA A 163 23.82 -14.79 -3.71
C ALA A 163 24.18 -15.77 -4.82
N ALA A 164 23.55 -15.69 -5.99
CA ALA A 164 23.86 -16.51 -7.14
C ALA A 164 25.29 -16.28 -7.65
N THR A 165 25.75 -15.03 -7.70
CA THR A 165 27.11 -14.68 -8.10
C THR A 165 28.12 -15.22 -7.11
N CYS A 166 27.87 -15.09 -5.80
CA CYS A 166 28.75 -15.63 -4.77
C CYS A 166 28.90 -17.16 -4.89
N LEU A 167 27.78 -17.87 -5.11
CA LEU A 167 27.80 -19.33 -5.30
C LEU A 167 28.59 -19.75 -6.54
N LEU A 168 28.52 -18.99 -7.64
CA LEU A 168 29.31 -19.25 -8.85
C LEU A 168 30.82 -19.13 -8.61
N TYR A 169 31.26 -18.16 -7.83
CA TYR A 169 32.68 -17.98 -7.50
C TYR A 169 33.20 -19.00 -6.49
N THR A 170 32.34 -19.59 -5.66
CA THR A 170 32.74 -20.56 -4.63
C THR A 170 32.52 -22.00 -5.05
N SER A 171 31.91 -22.27 -6.22
CA SER A 171 31.73 -23.62 -6.74
C SER A 171 33.06 -24.12 -7.32
N PRO A 172 33.66 -25.20 -6.80
CA PRO A 172 34.84 -25.83 -7.43
C PRO A 172 34.43 -26.36 -8.79
N SER A 173 35.19 -25.99 -9.84
CA SER A 173 35.11 -26.53 -11.19
C SER A 173 35.53 -27.99 -11.25
#